data_fca390390e2fef204b967ef2e2d1f321
#
_entry.id   fca390390e2fef204b967ef2e2d1f321
#
_cell.length_a   1.000
_cell.length_b   1.000
_cell.length_c   1.000
_cell.angle_alpha   90.00
_cell.angle_beta   90.00
_cell.angle_gamma   90.00
#
_symmetry.space_group_name_H-M   'P 1'
#
loop_
_entity.id
_entity.type
_entity.pdbx_description
1 polymer ?
#
loop_
_entity_poly.entity_id
_entity_poly.type
_entity_poly.pdbx_seq_one_letter_code
_entity_poly.pdbx_strand_id
1 'polypeptide(L)'
;MFFTRIIPLFLLINSYFCPISNAQVLTEIEKCWEQKQVLVQRETSKVGKTRNLHLSTVNCRDGKQILNGVEIEYRFLISNQNRFGSEENHNSNYYETRITFIDADELETAIFALQKLQNQLNSPKQDSTELQYTSRSGLKIYAAYRPTWEKWTVYIEFPDKKRNKISRTTLLEFTNLLQQAHNRLKV
;
A
#
# COMPACT_ATOMS: atom_id res chain seq x y z
N MET A 1 -71.03 10.30 -16.31
CA MET A 1 -70.20 9.93 -15.13
C MET A 1 -69.02 9.12 -15.64
N PHE A 2 -67.89 9.79 -15.98
CA PHE A 2 -66.70 9.17 -16.57
C PHE A 2 -65.65 9.01 -15.48
N PHE A 3 -65.32 7.76 -15.12
CA PHE A 3 -64.21 7.44 -14.20
C PHE A 3 -62.91 7.35 -15.00
N THR A 4 -62.05 8.35 -14.86
CA THR A 4 -60.70 8.32 -15.42
C THR A 4 -59.81 7.56 -14.47
N ARG A 5 -59.32 6.36 -14.89
CA ARG A 5 -58.32 5.59 -14.18
C ARG A 5 -56.94 6.18 -14.43
N ILE A 6 -56.32 6.72 -13.38
CA ILE A 6 -54.91 7.12 -13.38
C ILE A 6 -54.07 5.89 -13.09
N ILE A 7 -53.28 5.46 -14.05
CA ILE A 7 -52.28 4.41 -13.89
C ILE A 7 -50.98 5.10 -13.41
N PRO A 8 -50.44 4.76 -12.22
CA PRO A 8 -49.15 5.27 -11.83
C PRO A 8 -48.05 4.57 -12.63
N LEU A 9 -47.32 5.33 -13.42
CA LEU A 9 -46.13 4.94 -14.13
C LEU A 9 -44.98 4.75 -13.11
N PHE A 10 -44.75 3.51 -12.66
CA PHE A 10 -43.58 3.15 -11.88
C PHE A 10 -42.35 3.23 -12.79
N LEU A 11 -41.59 4.31 -12.68
CA LEU A 11 -40.24 4.44 -13.21
C LEU A 11 -39.31 3.51 -12.42
N LEU A 12 -39.04 2.32 -12.97
CA LEU A 12 -37.97 1.42 -12.54
C LEU A 12 -36.62 2.10 -12.87
N ILE A 13 -36.10 2.84 -11.89
CA ILE A 13 -34.70 3.27 -11.92
C ILE A 13 -33.86 2.02 -11.63
N ASN A 14 -33.49 1.31 -12.70
CA ASN A 14 -32.40 0.34 -12.66
C ASN A 14 -31.10 1.09 -12.44
N SER A 15 -30.76 1.35 -11.17
CA SER A 15 -29.41 1.71 -10.78
C SER A 15 -28.49 0.51 -11.10
N TYR A 16 -27.86 0.57 -12.26
CA TYR A 16 -26.73 -0.27 -12.57
C TYR A 16 -25.64 0.06 -11.56
N PHE A 17 -25.62 -0.69 -10.46
CA PHE A 17 -24.44 -0.82 -9.62
C PHE A 17 -23.38 -1.47 -10.51
N CYS A 18 -22.61 -0.64 -11.21
CA CYS A 18 -21.37 -1.09 -11.81
C CYS A 18 -20.47 -1.48 -10.62
N PRO A 19 -20.12 -2.76 -10.41
CA PRO A 19 -19.12 -3.10 -9.43
C PRO A 19 -17.86 -2.38 -9.87
N ILE A 20 -17.42 -1.38 -9.11
CA ILE A 20 -16.10 -0.80 -9.26
C ILE A 20 -15.14 -1.95 -8.97
N SER A 21 -14.76 -2.68 -10.00
CA SER A 21 -13.63 -3.59 -9.93
C SER A 21 -12.46 -2.67 -9.55
N ASN A 22 -11.95 -2.80 -8.33
CA ASN A 22 -10.67 -2.23 -7.94
C ASN A 22 -9.59 -2.96 -8.76
N ALA A 23 -9.55 -2.71 -10.06
CA ALA A 23 -8.44 -3.10 -10.89
C ALA A 23 -7.24 -2.35 -10.30
N GLN A 24 -6.34 -3.09 -9.68
CA GLN A 24 -5.09 -2.55 -9.18
C GLN A 24 -4.38 -1.90 -10.37
N VAL A 25 -4.17 -0.59 -10.28
CA VAL A 25 -3.45 0.15 -11.32
C VAL A 25 -1.98 -0.15 -11.10
N LEU A 26 -1.38 -0.90 -12.03
CA LEU A 26 0.06 -1.15 -12.01
C LEU A 26 0.82 0.17 -12.13
N THR A 27 1.89 0.31 -11.36
CA THR A 27 2.86 1.41 -11.52
C THR A 27 3.55 1.33 -12.87
N GLU A 28 4.15 2.41 -13.33
CA GLU A 28 4.91 2.40 -14.58
C GLU A 28 6.10 1.44 -14.53
N ILE A 29 6.71 1.28 -13.35
CA ILE A 29 7.78 0.30 -13.12
C ILE A 29 7.25 -1.14 -13.25
N GLU A 30 6.11 -1.45 -12.66
CA GLU A 30 5.49 -2.78 -12.78
C GLU A 30 5.14 -3.08 -14.24
N LYS A 31 4.55 -2.12 -14.96
CA LYS A 31 4.24 -2.25 -16.38
C LYS A 31 5.50 -2.49 -17.22
N CYS A 32 6.60 -1.76 -16.94
CA CYS A 32 7.88 -1.96 -17.62
C CYS A 32 8.42 -3.37 -17.37
N TRP A 33 8.39 -3.82 -16.13
CA TRP A 33 8.92 -5.12 -15.75
C TRP A 33 8.11 -6.31 -16.30
N GLU A 34 6.80 -6.14 -16.45
CA GLU A 34 5.89 -7.17 -16.95
C GLU A 34 5.83 -7.24 -18.49
N GLN A 35 6.55 -6.37 -19.20
CA GLN A 35 6.56 -6.39 -20.68
C GLN A 35 7.04 -7.75 -21.20
N LYS A 36 6.27 -8.29 -22.15
CA LYS A 36 6.59 -9.56 -22.84
C LYS A 36 7.24 -9.26 -24.19
N GLN A 37 8.13 -10.17 -24.64
CA GLN A 37 8.79 -10.11 -25.95
C GLN A 37 9.73 -8.89 -26.15
N VAL A 38 10.10 -8.20 -25.06
CA VAL A 38 11.03 -7.08 -25.07
C VAL A 38 12.14 -7.36 -24.08
N LEU A 39 13.38 -6.98 -24.40
CA LEU A 39 14.47 -7.02 -23.44
C LEU A 39 14.32 -5.84 -22.48
N VAL A 40 14.04 -6.14 -21.22
CA VAL A 40 13.94 -5.15 -20.14
C VAL A 40 15.18 -5.26 -19.25
N GLN A 41 15.86 -4.13 -19.05
CA GLN A 41 16.96 -4.01 -18.09
C GLN A 41 16.43 -3.40 -16.80
N ARG A 42 16.66 -4.08 -15.68
CA ARG A 42 16.34 -3.59 -14.35
C ARG A 42 17.62 -3.44 -13.53
N GLU A 43 17.82 -2.26 -12.98
CA GLU A 43 18.89 -1.97 -12.05
C GLU A 43 18.29 -1.61 -10.69
N THR A 44 18.79 -2.24 -9.63
CA THR A 44 18.29 -2.03 -8.27
C THR A 44 19.45 -1.62 -7.38
N SER A 45 19.30 -0.49 -6.67
CA SER A 45 20.29 0.01 -5.72
C SER A 45 19.68 0.16 -4.33
N LYS A 46 20.27 -0.53 -3.35
CA LYS A 46 19.77 -0.51 -1.97
C LYS A 46 19.86 0.89 -1.37
N VAL A 47 18.75 1.38 -0.81
CA VAL A 47 18.67 2.62 -0.04
C VAL A 47 18.91 2.34 1.45
N GLY A 48 18.15 1.41 2.02
CA GLY A 48 18.26 1.06 3.43
C GLY A 48 17.19 0.08 3.89
N LYS A 49 17.15 -0.11 5.19
CA LYS A 49 16.15 -0.97 5.82
C LYS A 49 15.71 -0.42 7.17
N THR A 50 14.47 -0.70 7.55
CA THR A 50 13.96 -0.49 8.91
C THR A 50 13.13 -1.70 9.32
N ARG A 51 13.51 -2.41 10.38
CA ARG A 51 12.90 -3.68 10.79
C ARG A 51 12.74 -4.64 9.60
N ASN A 52 11.48 -4.90 9.21
CA ASN A 52 11.12 -5.82 8.13
C ASN A 52 10.90 -5.12 6.77
N LEU A 53 11.07 -3.78 6.70
CA LEU A 53 10.97 -2.98 5.48
C LEU A 53 12.35 -2.78 4.88
N HIS A 54 12.51 -3.12 3.61
CA HIS A 54 13.71 -2.88 2.82
C HIS A 54 13.33 -1.98 1.65
N LEU A 55 14.13 -0.96 1.37
CA LEU A 55 13.92 -0.03 0.27
C LEU A 55 15.11 -0.04 -0.66
N SER A 56 14.81 -0.06 -1.95
CA SER A 56 15.78 0.05 -3.03
C SER A 56 15.26 1.03 -4.09
N THR A 57 16.15 1.83 -4.69
CA THR A 57 15.78 2.52 -5.94
C THR A 57 15.82 1.54 -7.09
N VAL A 58 14.90 1.68 -8.03
CA VAL A 58 14.79 0.85 -9.22
C VAL A 58 14.78 1.72 -10.45
N ASN A 59 15.64 1.38 -11.42
CA ASN A 59 15.60 1.90 -12.78
C ASN A 59 15.20 0.77 -13.69
N CYS A 60 14.14 0.94 -14.46
CA CYS A 60 13.65 -0.01 -15.44
C CYS A 60 13.78 0.60 -16.84
N ARG A 61 14.47 -0.08 -17.75
CA ARG A 61 14.70 0.39 -19.12
C ARG A 61 14.18 -0.64 -20.11
N ASP A 62 13.33 -0.20 -21.04
CA ASP A 62 12.78 -1.03 -22.12
C ASP A 62 13.42 -0.76 -23.50
N GLY A 63 14.56 -0.08 -23.53
CA GLY A 63 15.25 0.37 -24.74
C GLY A 63 14.80 1.73 -25.27
N LYS A 64 13.62 2.22 -24.88
CA LYS A 64 13.04 3.50 -25.34
C LYS A 64 12.97 4.55 -24.22
N GLN A 65 12.66 4.12 -23.03
CA GLN A 65 12.49 5.00 -21.87
C GLN A 65 13.14 4.40 -20.62
N ILE A 66 13.44 5.27 -19.68
CA ILE A 66 13.91 4.90 -18.34
C ILE A 66 12.83 5.30 -17.36
N LEU A 67 12.32 4.33 -16.64
CA LEU A 67 11.33 4.51 -15.58
C LEU A 67 12.01 4.29 -14.24
N ASN A 68 11.81 5.23 -13.34
CA ASN A 68 12.48 5.26 -12.05
C ASN A 68 11.46 5.20 -10.91
N GLY A 69 11.84 4.59 -9.81
CA GLY A 69 11.03 4.58 -8.60
C GLY A 69 11.68 3.83 -7.46
N VAL A 70 10.87 3.43 -6.50
CA VAL A 70 11.29 2.75 -5.28
C VAL A 70 10.58 1.42 -5.17
N GLU A 71 11.35 0.36 -4.98
CA GLU A 71 10.88 -0.94 -4.56
C GLU A 71 10.82 -0.99 -3.03
N ILE A 72 9.72 -1.47 -2.51
CA ILE A 72 9.44 -1.66 -1.09
C ILE A 72 9.21 -3.15 -0.87
N GLU A 73 10.13 -3.78 -0.18
CA GLU A 73 10.04 -5.17 0.25
C GLU A 73 9.68 -5.21 1.74
N TYR A 74 8.68 -6.00 2.10
CA TYR A 74 8.32 -6.29 3.49
C TYR A 74 8.33 -7.78 3.77
N ARG A 75 8.98 -8.18 4.87
CA ARG A 75 9.05 -9.58 5.32
C ARG A 75 8.09 -9.82 6.48
N PHE A 76 7.05 -10.60 6.20
CA PHE A 76 6.09 -11.06 7.18
C PHE A 76 6.60 -12.32 7.85
N LEU A 77 6.63 -12.33 9.17
CA LEU A 77 6.86 -13.56 9.92
C LEU A 77 5.54 -14.35 9.96
N ILE A 78 5.52 -15.53 9.37
CA ILE A 78 4.40 -16.47 9.44
C ILE A 78 4.75 -17.52 10.49
N SER A 79 4.00 -17.51 11.59
CA SER A 79 4.08 -18.55 12.61
C SER A 79 3.07 -19.64 12.26
N ASN A 80 3.54 -20.83 11.89
CA ASN A 80 2.69 -22.01 11.79
C ASN A 80 2.38 -22.50 13.21
N GLN A 81 1.34 -21.94 13.82
CA GLN A 81 0.70 -22.61 14.95
C GLN A 81 -0.11 -23.77 14.37
N ASN A 82 0.45 -24.97 14.41
CA ASN A 82 -0.27 -26.17 13.99
C ASN A 82 -1.58 -26.26 14.78
N ARG A 83 -2.69 -26.14 14.05
CA ARG A 83 -4.02 -26.45 14.54
C ARG A 83 -4.04 -27.94 14.88
N PHE A 84 -4.21 -28.23 16.17
CA PHE A 84 -4.64 -29.50 16.75
C PHE A 84 -4.41 -30.78 15.92
N GLY A 85 -3.51 -31.66 16.36
CA GLY A 85 -3.64 -33.07 16.12
C GLY A 85 -2.50 -33.83 15.45
N SER A 86 -1.33 -33.24 15.16
CA SER A 86 -0.16 -34.00 14.73
C SER A 86 0.98 -33.88 15.73
N GLU A 87 1.48 -35.02 16.19
CA GLU A 87 2.55 -35.13 17.19
C GLU A 87 3.96 -34.65 16.71
N GLU A 88 4.06 -34.11 15.51
CA GLU A 88 5.30 -33.51 15.03
C GLU A 88 5.30 -32.01 15.22
N ASN A 89 5.90 -31.59 16.33
CA ASN A 89 6.18 -30.19 16.68
C ASN A 89 7.23 -29.57 15.73
N HIS A 90 6.90 -29.37 14.46
CA HIS A 90 7.68 -28.49 13.60
C HIS A 90 7.14 -27.06 13.70
N ASN A 91 7.56 -26.34 14.76
CA ASN A 91 7.45 -24.88 14.84
C ASN A 91 8.38 -24.25 13.78
N SER A 92 8.04 -24.35 12.51
CA SER A 92 8.77 -23.69 11.44
C SER A 92 8.19 -22.28 11.24
N ASN A 93 8.86 -21.30 11.84
CA ASN A 93 8.65 -19.92 11.46
C ASN A 93 9.28 -19.68 10.09
N TYR A 94 8.51 -19.21 9.12
CA TYR A 94 9.05 -18.79 7.82
C TYR A 94 8.66 -17.35 7.51
N TYR A 95 9.48 -16.71 6.68
CA TYR A 95 9.19 -15.35 6.22
C TYR A 95 8.51 -15.39 4.86
N GLU A 96 7.42 -14.67 4.76
CA GLU A 96 6.76 -14.39 3.49
C GLU A 96 7.08 -12.96 3.07
N THR A 97 7.62 -12.80 1.85
CA THR A 97 8.01 -11.50 1.33
C THR A 97 6.90 -10.93 0.44
N ARG A 98 6.62 -9.64 0.60
CA ARG A 98 5.79 -8.84 -0.29
C ARG A 98 6.59 -7.70 -0.87
N ILE A 99 6.40 -7.46 -2.15
CA ILE A 99 7.06 -6.39 -2.89
C ILE A 99 5.98 -5.50 -3.51
N THR A 100 6.22 -4.21 -3.49
CA THR A 100 5.42 -3.19 -4.17
C THR A 100 6.31 -2.04 -4.61
N PHE A 101 5.79 -1.15 -5.45
CA PHE A 101 6.56 -0.05 -6.01
C PHE A 101 5.86 1.29 -5.78
N ILE A 102 6.67 2.35 -5.73
CA ILE A 102 6.22 3.74 -5.82
C ILE A 102 7.01 4.39 -6.95
N ASP A 103 6.33 4.92 -7.97
CA ASP A 103 6.97 5.60 -9.08
C ASP A 103 7.66 6.90 -8.63
N ALA A 104 8.70 7.32 -9.33
CA ALA A 104 9.49 8.50 -8.94
C ALA A 104 8.65 9.78 -8.85
N ASP A 105 7.66 9.94 -9.72
CA ASP A 105 6.76 11.09 -9.75
C ASP A 105 5.74 11.11 -8.61
N GLU A 106 5.52 9.97 -7.95
CA GLU A 106 4.63 9.84 -6.79
C GLU A 106 5.35 10.07 -5.45
N LEU A 107 6.69 9.94 -5.41
CA LEU A 107 7.47 9.94 -4.16
C LEU A 107 7.29 11.20 -3.33
N GLU A 108 7.29 12.37 -3.95
CA GLU A 108 7.13 13.64 -3.23
C GLU A 108 5.78 13.71 -2.51
N THR A 109 4.73 13.32 -3.21
CA THR A 109 3.37 13.27 -2.64
C THR A 109 3.29 12.24 -1.51
N ALA A 110 3.90 11.06 -1.68
CA ALA A 110 3.96 10.02 -0.66
C ALA A 110 4.66 10.52 0.61
N ILE A 111 5.84 11.11 0.46
CA ILE A 111 6.64 11.65 1.58
C ILE A 111 5.84 12.71 2.33
N PHE A 112 5.25 13.68 1.61
CA PHE A 112 4.44 14.74 2.21
C PHE A 112 3.23 14.17 2.99
N ALA A 113 2.52 13.21 2.41
CA ALA A 113 1.37 12.57 3.05
C ALA A 113 1.77 11.85 4.34
N LEU A 114 2.90 11.12 4.33
CA LEU A 114 3.41 10.40 5.50
C LEU A 114 3.90 11.34 6.60
N GLN A 115 4.56 12.45 6.26
CA GLN A 115 4.94 13.49 7.20
C GLN A 115 3.70 14.13 7.87
N LYS A 116 2.69 14.44 7.08
CA LYS A 116 1.41 14.96 7.60
C LYS A 116 0.73 13.97 8.52
N LEU A 117 0.73 12.68 8.16
CA LEU A 117 0.21 11.62 9.01
C LEU A 117 0.98 11.55 10.33
N GLN A 118 2.30 11.55 10.32
CA GLN A 118 3.15 11.55 11.53
C GLN A 118 2.82 12.71 12.47
N ASN A 119 2.67 13.91 11.95
CA ASN A 119 2.33 15.10 12.74
C ASN A 119 0.98 14.92 13.47
N GLN A 120 0.01 14.28 12.83
CA GLN A 120 -1.31 14.02 13.43
C GLN A 120 -1.30 12.97 14.54
N LEU A 121 -0.31 12.05 14.56
CA LEU A 121 -0.23 11.00 15.58
C LEU A 121 0.02 11.52 17.00
N ASN A 122 0.46 12.77 17.13
CA ASN A 122 0.71 13.39 18.42
C ASN A 122 -0.55 14.04 19.03
N SER A 123 -1.62 14.15 18.26
CA SER A 123 -2.86 14.79 18.70
C SER A 123 -3.91 13.73 19.05
N PRO A 124 -4.46 13.74 20.27
CA PRO A 124 -5.62 12.92 20.60
C PRO A 124 -6.82 13.39 19.78
N LYS A 125 -7.77 12.49 19.57
CA LYS A 125 -9.04 12.78 18.88
C LYS A 125 -10.21 12.46 19.82
N GLN A 126 -11.32 13.16 19.65
CA GLN A 126 -12.54 12.87 20.42
C GLN A 126 -13.22 11.62 19.89
N ASP A 127 -13.23 11.47 18.56
CA ASP A 127 -13.90 10.37 17.85
C ASP A 127 -12.92 9.39 17.22
N SER A 128 -13.42 8.21 16.86
CA SER A 128 -12.68 7.26 16.04
C SER A 128 -12.30 7.92 14.72
N THR A 129 -11.01 8.01 14.47
CA THR A 129 -10.46 8.71 13.29
C THR A 129 -9.50 7.78 12.56
N GLU A 130 -9.56 7.79 11.23
CA GLU A 130 -8.60 7.11 10.38
C GLU A 130 -7.97 8.10 9.41
N LEU A 131 -6.65 8.00 9.25
CA LEU A 131 -5.87 8.77 8.29
C LEU A 131 -5.16 7.77 7.38
N GLN A 132 -5.28 7.93 6.06
CA GLN A 132 -4.75 6.98 5.11
C GLN A 132 -4.02 7.69 3.97
N TYR A 133 -2.89 7.13 3.56
CA TYR A 133 -2.24 7.31 2.28
C TYR A 133 -2.36 6.02 1.48
N THR A 134 -2.66 6.12 0.19
CA THR A 134 -2.69 4.98 -0.74
C THR A 134 -1.88 5.34 -1.98
N SER A 135 -0.88 4.51 -2.31
CA SER A 135 -0.08 4.65 -3.54
C SER A 135 -0.85 4.12 -4.77
N ARG A 136 -0.37 4.42 -5.98
CA ARG A 136 -0.90 3.84 -7.23
C ARG A 136 -0.84 2.32 -7.23
N SER A 137 0.22 1.73 -6.72
CA SER A 137 0.35 0.28 -6.57
C SER A 137 -0.61 -0.35 -5.57
N GLY A 138 -1.37 0.46 -4.82
CA GLY A 138 -2.28 -0.02 -3.79
C GLY A 138 -1.64 -0.27 -2.43
N LEU A 139 -0.36 0.12 -2.23
CA LEU A 139 0.24 0.16 -0.89
C LEU A 139 -0.49 1.19 -0.05
N LYS A 140 -0.99 0.77 1.12
CA LYS A 140 -1.64 1.67 2.06
C LYS A 140 -0.83 1.82 3.33
N ILE A 141 -0.70 3.04 3.80
CA ILE A 141 -0.17 3.35 5.12
C ILE A 141 -1.24 4.18 5.82
N TYR A 142 -1.74 3.63 6.91
CA TYR A 142 -2.83 4.29 7.62
C TYR A 142 -2.65 4.23 9.13
N ALA A 143 -3.26 5.20 9.79
CA ALA A 143 -3.30 5.29 11.24
C ALA A 143 -4.76 5.37 11.70
N ALA A 144 -5.12 4.53 12.65
CA ALA A 144 -6.44 4.51 13.27
C ALA A 144 -6.34 4.94 14.74
N TYR A 145 -7.13 5.95 15.12
CA TYR A 145 -7.31 6.36 16.51
C TYR A 145 -8.56 5.70 17.10
N ARG A 146 -8.42 5.16 18.30
CA ARG A 146 -9.53 4.59 19.05
C ARG A 146 -9.67 5.34 20.37
N PRO A 147 -10.76 6.11 20.59
CA PRO A 147 -10.97 6.86 21.83
C PRO A 147 -10.93 5.99 23.09
N THR A 148 -11.48 4.77 23.03
CA THR A 148 -11.47 3.81 24.14
C THR A 148 -10.08 3.42 24.61
N TRP A 149 -9.07 3.55 23.75
CA TRP A 149 -7.67 3.24 24.09
C TRP A 149 -6.79 4.48 24.09
N GLU A 150 -7.36 5.63 23.78
CA GLU A 150 -6.66 6.93 23.67
C GLU A 150 -5.36 6.83 22.83
N LYS A 151 -5.40 5.99 21.78
CA LYS A 151 -4.20 5.56 21.09
C LYS A 151 -4.37 5.49 19.58
N TRP A 152 -3.35 6.01 18.90
CA TRP A 152 -3.13 5.76 17.49
C TRP A 152 -2.42 4.42 17.26
N THR A 153 -2.90 3.66 16.29
CA THR A 153 -2.23 2.46 15.78
C THR A 153 -1.94 2.64 14.31
N VAL A 154 -0.69 2.40 13.91
CA VAL A 154 -0.24 2.56 12.52
C VAL A 154 -0.12 1.21 11.85
N TYR A 155 -0.55 1.13 10.61
CA TYR A 155 -0.52 -0.07 9.80
C TYR A 155 0.09 0.21 8.43
N ILE A 156 0.75 -0.81 7.88
CA ILE A 156 1.10 -0.92 6.47
C ILE A 156 0.31 -2.08 5.88
N GLU A 157 -0.36 -1.86 4.76
CA GLU A 157 -1.17 -2.85 4.05
C GLU A 157 -0.71 -2.93 2.60
N PHE A 158 -0.39 -4.13 2.16
CA PHE A 158 0.03 -4.41 0.80
C PHE A 158 -1.17 -4.62 -0.14
N PRO A 159 -0.98 -4.56 -1.47
CA PRO A 159 -2.07 -4.69 -2.44
C PRO A 159 -2.91 -5.97 -2.27
N ASP A 160 -2.30 -7.06 -1.83
CA ASP A 160 -2.95 -8.35 -1.53
C ASP A 160 -3.74 -8.36 -0.21
N LYS A 161 -3.95 -7.18 0.41
CA LYS A 161 -4.63 -6.97 1.70
C LYS A 161 -3.89 -7.53 2.91
N LYS A 162 -2.68 -8.05 2.75
CA LYS A 162 -1.84 -8.37 3.91
C LYS A 162 -1.39 -7.09 4.59
N ARG A 163 -1.67 -7.01 5.88
CA ARG A 163 -1.36 -5.84 6.70
C ARG A 163 -0.53 -6.21 7.91
N ASN A 164 0.28 -5.28 8.36
CA ASN A 164 1.00 -5.38 9.61
C ASN A 164 0.98 -4.07 10.38
N LYS A 165 0.99 -4.19 11.70
CA LYS A 165 1.15 -3.06 12.60
C LYS A 165 2.61 -2.65 12.63
N ILE A 166 2.86 -1.35 12.47
CA ILE A 166 4.20 -0.78 12.58
C ILE A 166 4.26 0.24 13.72
N SER A 167 5.45 0.47 14.26
CA SER A 167 5.66 1.50 15.27
C SER A 167 5.73 2.89 14.62
N ARG A 168 5.53 3.94 15.43
CA ARG A 168 5.76 5.32 14.98
C ARG A 168 7.20 5.55 14.53
N THR A 169 8.16 4.94 15.23
CA THR A 169 9.58 4.98 14.86
C THR A 169 9.80 4.35 13.48
N THR A 170 9.21 3.17 13.23
CA THR A 170 9.29 2.50 11.93
C THR A 170 8.69 3.37 10.81
N LEU A 171 7.57 4.05 11.07
CA LEU A 171 6.97 4.98 10.11
C LEU A 171 7.90 6.17 9.80
N LEU A 172 8.54 6.72 10.83
CA LEU A 172 9.51 7.83 10.67
C LEU A 172 10.73 7.38 9.85
N GLU A 173 11.32 6.25 10.20
CA GLU A 173 12.45 5.66 9.49
C GLU A 173 12.11 5.36 8.03
N PHE A 174 10.92 4.78 7.78
CA PHE A 174 10.43 4.52 6.43
C PHE A 174 10.29 5.80 5.61
N THR A 175 9.70 6.86 6.18
CA THR A 175 9.58 8.16 5.51
C THR A 175 10.95 8.76 5.18
N ASN A 176 11.92 8.65 6.09
CA ASN A 176 13.29 9.11 5.87
C ASN A 176 13.97 8.30 4.75
N LEU A 177 13.74 7.00 4.67
CA LEU A 177 14.27 6.17 3.58
C LEU A 177 13.66 6.54 2.23
N LEU A 178 12.36 6.84 2.18
CA LEU A 178 11.72 7.36 0.96
C LEU A 178 12.34 8.70 0.53
N GLN A 179 12.62 9.59 1.49
CA GLN A 179 13.29 10.87 1.20
C GLN A 179 14.72 10.66 0.63
N GLN A 180 15.47 9.70 1.19
CA GLN A 180 16.79 9.34 0.67
C GLN A 180 16.72 8.77 -0.74
N ALA A 181 15.74 7.90 -1.00
CA ALA A 181 15.49 7.33 -2.32
C ALA A 181 15.16 8.43 -3.34
N HIS A 182 14.24 9.32 -2.98
CA HIS A 182 13.86 10.45 -3.82
C HIS A 182 15.05 11.36 -4.18
N ASN A 183 15.92 11.67 -3.22
CA ASN A 183 17.11 12.46 -3.46
C ASN A 183 18.09 11.76 -4.43
N ARG A 184 18.21 10.42 -4.36
CA ARG A 184 19.05 9.64 -5.29
C ARG A 184 18.49 9.59 -6.71
N LEU A 185 17.18 9.62 -6.87
CA LEU A 185 16.51 9.57 -8.18
C LEU A 185 16.45 10.93 -8.87
N LYS A 186 16.72 12.03 -8.16
CA LYS A 186 16.81 13.40 -8.72
C LYS A 186 18.17 13.73 -9.35
N VAL A 187 19.18 12.91 -9.17
CA VAL A 187 20.54 13.06 -9.71
C VAL A 187 20.66 12.34 -11.04
#